data_536258836f75c80880ab1d72788620f5
#
_entry.id   536258836f75c80880ab1d72788620f5
#
_cell.length_a   1.000
_cell.length_b   1.000
_cell.length_c   1.000
_cell.angle_alpha   90.00
_cell.angle_beta   90.00
_cell.angle_gamma   90.00
#
_symmetry.space_group_name_H-M   'P 1'
#
loop_
_entity.id
_entity.type
_entity.pdbx_description
1 polymer ?
#
loop_
_entity_poly.entity_id
_entity_poly.type
_entity_poly.pdbx_seq_one_letter_code
_entity_poly.pdbx_strand_id
1 'polypeptide(L)'
;AAKASPSKAPDRVDAVRLVKADPKVSPEVKRELKPCVADEYPIDVSYGKVTDGSADDVVVNVLTCGDAVGVGSYVYREEDGAYQNVFKAEEPPVYAEIDRGDLVVTKQVYDKGDPVSSPSGENVITYRWASDRFTEEYRTHNDYSKAAGNAPTPAPEPDS
;
A
#
# COMPACT_ATOMS: atom_id res chain seq x y z
N ALA A 1 15.20 -13.50 -24.88
CA ALA A 1 14.96 -13.33 -24.69
C ALA A 1 14.52 -13.13 -24.11
N ALA A 2 14.59 -13.13 -24.07
CA ALA A 2 14.23 -12.93 -23.70
C ALA A 2 13.81 -12.72 -23.11
N LYS A 3 13.92 -12.65 -22.94
CA LYS A 3 13.65 -12.46 -22.50
C LYS A 3 13.16 -12.17 -21.80
N ALA A 4 13.13 -12.07 -21.59
CA ALA A 4 12.70 -11.80 -21.04
C ALA A 4 12.25 -11.52 -20.30
N SER A 5 12.24 -11.54 -19.99
CA SER A 5 11.77 -11.35 -19.38
C SER A 5 11.54 -11.03 -18.57
N PRO A 6 11.47 -10.88 -18.54
CA PRO A 6 11.21 -10.51 -17.76
C PRO A 6 11.01 -10.47 -16.79
N SER A 7 10.81 -10.18 -16.64
CA SER A 7 10.51 -10.08 -15.80
C SER A 7 10.90 -10.55 -14.90
N LYS A 8 11.39 -10.38 -14.40
CA LYS A 8 11.95 -10.91 -13.42
C LYS A 8 11.50 -10.39 -12.16
N ALA A 9 10.57 -9.54 -12.01
CA ALA A 9 9.90 -9.16 -10.78
C ALA A 9 9.13 -10.35 -10.25
N PRO A 10 8.98 -10.50 -8.93
CA PRO A 10 8.19 -11.60 -8.38
C PRO A 10 6.75 -11.48 -8.81
N ASP A 11 6.10 -12.59 -9.03
CA ASP A 11 4.69 -12.58 -9.32
C ASP A 11 3.91 -12.57 -8.01
N ARG A 12 2.58 -12.64 -8.11
CA ARG A 12 1.73 -12.53 -6.92
C ARG A 12 1.98 -13.65 -5.93
N VAL A 13 2.29 -14.85 -6.43
CA VAL A 13 2.57 -15.96 -5.55
C VAL A 13 3.82 -15.71 -4.73
N ASP A 14 4.84 -15.18 -5.37
CA ASP A 14 6.07 -14.86 -4.65
C ASP A 14 5.82 -13.76 -3.62
N ALA A 15 4.99 -12.78 -3.93
CA ALA A 15 4.69 -11.71 -2.99
C ALA A 15 3.95 -12.23 -1.77
N VAL A 16 3.02 -13.18 -1.96
CA VAL A 16 2.32 -13.79 -0.84
C VAL A 16 3.32 -14.50 0.08
N ARG A 17 4.22 -15.26 -0.51
CA ARG A 17 5.21 -15.97 0.27
C ARG A 17 6.13 -15.01 1.01
N LEU A 18 6.50 -13.92 0.34
CA LEU A 18 7.36 -12.90 0.94
C LEU A 18 6.70 -12.30 2.18
N VAL A 19 5.42 -11.95 2.09
CA VAL A 19 4.72 -11.36 3.22
C VAL A 19 4.54 -12.38 4.34
N LYS A 20 4.19 -13.62 4.00
CA LYS A 20 3.99 -14.64 5.02
C LYS A 20 5.27 -14.94 5.80
N ALA A 21 6.41 -14.83 5.13
CA ALA A 21 7.68 -15.13 5.78
C ALA A 21 8.25 -13.93 6.53
N ASP A 22 7.64 -12.76 6.41
CA ASP A 22 8.17 -11.53 6.97
C ASP A 22 7.78 -11.40 8.43
N PRO A 23 8.73 -11.43 9.36
CA PRO A 23 8.39 -11.32 10.78
C PRO A 23 7.84 -9.95 11.17
N LYS A 24 8.02 -8.93 10.31
CA LYS A 24 7.49 -7.60 10.60
C LYS A 24 6.00 -7.48 10.31
N VAL A 25 5.44 -8.42 9.57
CA VAL A 25 4.02 -8.39 9.25
C VAL A 25 3.24 -8.98 10.42
N SER A 26 2.19 -8.29 10.83
CA SER A 26 1.42 -8.71 12.00
C SER A 26 0.65 -10.01 11.73
N PRO A 27 0.35 -10.78 12.77
CA PRO A 27 -0.47 -11.99 12.60
C PRO A 27 -1.85 -11.68 12.03
N GLU A 28 -2.42 -10.54 12.38
CA GLU A 28 -3.74 -10.16 11.87
C GLU A 28 -3.73 -10.04 10.36
N VAL A 29 -2.68 -9.42 9.80
CA VAL A 29 -2.58 -9.29 8.36
C VAL A 29 -2.34 -10.63 7.72
N LYS A 30 -1.49 -11.46 8.33
CA LYS A 30 -1.19 -12.77 7.77
C LYS A 30 -2.44 -13.65 7.71
N ARG A 31 -3.38 -13.45 8.61
CA ARG A 31 -4.61 -14.22 8.59
C ARG A 31 -5.47 -13.89 7.38
N GLU A 32 -5.31 -12.71 6.80
CA GLU A 32 -6.04 -12.36 5.58
C GLU A 32 -5.46 -13.02 4.35
N LEU A 33 -4.26 -13.55 4.42
CA LEU A 33 -3.60 -14.11 3.26
C LEU A 33 -4.04 -15.55 3.00
N LYS A 34 -5.31 -15.67 2.62
CA LYS A 34 -5.90 -16.92 2.18
C LYS A 34 -6.59 -16.64 0.87
N PRO A 35 -6.69 -17.64 0.00
CA PRO A 35 -7.36 -17.41 -1.27
C PRO A 35 -8.81 -16.98 -1.06
N CYS A 36 -9.24 -16.00 -1.84
CA CYS A 36 -10.62 -15.53 -1.80
C CYS A 36 -11.50 -16.40 -2.68
N VAL A 37 -11.11 -16.53 -3.95
CA VAL A 37 -11.83 -17.34 -4.91
C VAL A 37 -10.78 -18.14 -5.65
N ALA A 38 -10.94 -19.46 -5.72
CA ALA A 38 -9.96 -20.33 -6.33
C ALA A 38 -8.59 -20.09 -5.65
N ASP A 39 -7.56 -19.74 -6.40
CA ASP A 39 -6.27 -19.45 -5.78
C ASP A 39 -5.91 -17.98 -5.87
N GLU A 40 -6.91 -17.13 -5.94
CA GLU A 40 -6.69 -15.68 -5.96
C GLU A 40 -6.56 -15.13 -4.54
N TYR A 41 -5.42 -14.59 -4.23
CA TYR A 41 -5.18 -13.99 -2.92
C TYR A 41 -5.55 -12.52 -2.91
N PRO A 42 -5.98 -11.98 -1.76
CA PRO A 42 -6.37 -10.57 -1.68
C PRO A 42 -5.13 -9.69 -1.52
N ILE A 43 -4.38 -9.55 -2.60
CA ILE A 43 -3.12 -8.85 -2.56
C ILE A 43 -2.94 -8.06 -3.84
N ASP A 44 -2.35 -6.89 -3.70
CA ASP A 44 -2.07 -6.01 -4.82
C ASP A 44 -0.56 -5.77 -4.82
N VAL A 45 0.07 -5.93 -5.96
CA VAL A 45 1.53 -5.87 -6.04
C VAL A 45 1.92 -4.91 -7.15
N SER A 46 2.80 -3.97 -6.86
CA SER A 46 3.35 -3.09 -7.87
C SER A 46 4.87 -3.07 -7.76
N TYR A 47 5.49 -2.74 -8.86
CA TYR A 47 6.94 -2.76 -8.97
C TYR A 47 7.43 -1.41 -9.49
N GLY A 48 8.48 -0.90 -8.89
CA GLY A 48 9.06 0.36 -9.33
C GLY A 48 10.17 0.77 -8.37
N LYS A 49 10.84 1.84 -8.72
CA LYS A 49 11.95 2.30 -7.90
C LYS A 49 11.50 3.40 -6.98
N VAL A 50 11.35 3.07 -5.71
CA VAL A 50 11.03 4.05 -4.67
C VAL A 50 12.16 4.15 -3.65
N THR A 51 13.17 3.28 -3.76
CA THR A 51 14.41 3.40 -2.99
C THR A 51 15.54 3.68 -3.98
N ASP A 52 16.76 3.72 -3.51
CA ASP A 52 17.89 4.03 -4.36
C ASP A 52 18.62 2.80 -4.91
N GLY A 53 17.99 1.65 -4.84
CA GLY A 53 18.61 0.43 -5.36
C GLY A 53 18.55 0.35 -6.87
N SER A 54 19.28 -0.60 -7.44
CA SER A 54 19.30 -0.78 -8.88
C SER A 54 18.14 -1.60 -9.40
N ALA A 55 17.53 -2.40 -8.53
CA ALA A 55 16.40 -3.24 -8.92
C ALA A 55 15.10 -2.57 -8.52
N ASP A 56 14.01 -3.02 -9.13
CA ASP A 56 12.70 -2.53 -8.74
C ASP A 56 12.37 -2.98 -7.33
N ASP A 57 11.75 -2.09 -6.59
CA ASP A 57 11.19 -2.42 -5.29
C ASP A 57 9.81 -3.02 -5.49
N VAL A 58 9.34 -3.73 -4.51
CA VAL A 58 8.03 -4.39 -4.57
C VAL A 58 7.14 -3.73 -3.52
N VAL A 59 6.03 -3.18 -3.96
CA VAL A 59 5.05 -2.58 -3.05
C VAL A 59 3.86 -3.53 -2.97
N VAL A 60 3.55 -3.98 -1.78
CA VAL A 60 2.54 -5.00 -1.55
C VAL A 60 1.46 -4.44 -0.64
N ASN A 61 0.22 -4.53 -1.09
CA ASN A 61 -0.93 -4.20 -0.26
C ASN A 61 -1.71 -5.47 0.00
N VAL A 62 -2.01 -5.74 1.25
CA VAL A 62 -2.84 -6.88 1.65
C VAL A 62 -4.22 -6.34 1.92
N LEU A 63 -5.22 -6.99 1.32
CA LEU A 63 -6.59 -6.51 1.37
C LEU A 63 -7.48 -7.57 2.00
N THR A 64 -8.72 -7.22 2.29
CA THR A 64 -9.70 -8.21 2.69
C THR A 64 -10.38 -8.77 1.45
N CYS A 65 -10.80 -10.03 1.51
CA CYS A 65 -11.59 -10.61 0.44
C CYS A 65 -12.95 -9.92 0.40
N GLY A 66 -13.48 -9.79 -0.79
CA GLY A 66 -14.81 -9.21 -0.93
C GLY A 66 -14.80 -7.71 -0.94
N ASP A 67 -14.50 -7.09 0.17
CA ASP A 67 -14.55 -5.64 0.29
C ASP A 67 -13.31 -4.94 -0.22
N ALA A 68 -12.24 -5.65 -0.35
CA ALA A 68 -10.96 -5.12 -0.81
C ALA A 68 -10.47 -3.94 0.04
N VAL A 69 -10.61 -4.07 1.34
CA VAL A 69 -10.14 -3.04 2.26
C VAL A 69 -8.68 -3.31 2.59
N GLY A 70 -7.81 -2.32 2.43
CA GLY A 70 -6.40 -2.49 2.70
C GLY A 70 -6.12 -2.63 4.18
N VAL A 71 -5.48 -3.72 4.58
CA VAL A 71 -5.16 -3.96 5.98
C VAL A 71 -3.67 -3.81 6.27
N GLY A 72 -2.84 -3.80 5.25
CA GLY A 72 -1.42 -3.58 5.46
C GLY A 72 -0.73 -3.26 4.15
N SER A 73 0.27 -2.40 4.22
CA SER A 73 1.06 -2.01 3.07
C SER A 73 2.53 -2.14 3.41
N TYR A 74 3.29 -2.69 2.49
CA TYR A 74 4.70 -3.00 2.73
C TYR A 74 5.53 -2.72 1.49
N VAL A 75 6.78 -2.33 1.70
CA VAL A 75 7.72 -2.17 0.60
C VAL A 75 8.91 -3.08 0.88
N TYR A 76 9.28 -3.85 -0.12
CA TYR A 76 10.42 -4.75 -0.05
C TYR A 76 11.49 -4.28 -1.04
N ARG A 77 12.69 -4.14 -0.56
CA ARG A 77 13.84 -3.73 -1.35
C ARG A 77 14.76 -4.92 -1.53
N GLU A 78 15.23 -5.12 -2.75
CA GLU A 78 16.15 -6.20 -3.02
C GLU A 78 17.54 -5.80 -2.60
N GLU A 79 18.18 -6.63 -1.76
CA GLU A 79 19.55 -6.41 -1.30
C GLU A 79 20.25 -7.73 -1.35
N ASP A 80 21.28 -7.79 -2.19
CA ASP A 80 22.11 -9.01 -2.29
C ASP A 80 21.30 -10.25 -2.59
N GLY A 81 20.32 -10.11 -3.45
CA GLY A 81 19.52 -11.25 -3.90
C GLY A 81 18.36 -11.61 -3.00
N ALA A 82 18.16 -10.89 -1.91
CA ALA A 82 17.05 -11.13 -1.01
C ALA A 82 16.23 -9.87 -0.83
N TYR A 83 14.97 -10.02 -0.48
CA TYR A 83 14.09 -8.87 -0.27
C TYR A 83 14.02 -8.54 1.19
N GLN A 84 14.19 -7.26 1.50
CA GLN A 84 14.15 -6.75 2.87
C GLN A 84 12.98 -5.80 3.01
N ASN A 85 12.22 -5.95 4.07
CA ASN A 85 11.13 -5.03 4.37
C ASN A 85 11.70 -3.68 4.81
N VAL A 86 11.39 -2.64 4.06
CA VAL A 86 11.87 -1.29 4.37
C VAL A 86 10.74 -0.33 4.68
N PHE A 87 9.50 -0.79 4.64
CA PHE A 87 8.35 0.04 4.99
C PHE A 87 7.19 -0.84 5.41
N LYS A 88 6.47 -0.39 6.41
CA LYS A 88 5.30 -1.10 6.91
C LYS A 88 4.27 -0.08 7.39
N ALA A 89 3.02 -0.26 6.98
CA ALA A 89 1.90 0.54 7.46
C ALA A 89 0.72 -0.40 7.68
N GLU A 90 0.28 -0.52 8.93
CA GLU A 90 -0.77 -1.46 9.29
C GLU A 90 -1.91 -0.80 10.04
N GLU A 91 -2.30 0.39 9.61
CA GLU A 91 -3.42 1.12 10.21
C GLU A 91 -4.56 1.17 9.21
N PRO A 92 -5.37 0.12 9.15
CA PRO A 92 -6.40 0.04 8.12
C PRO A 92 -7.46 1.10 8.29
N PRO A 93 -8.11 1.51 7.21
CA PRO A 93 -7.80 1.14 5.82
C PRO A 93 -6.58 1.89 5.30
N VAL A 94 -5.69 1.16 4.66
CA VAL A 94 -4.43 1.74 4.18
C VAL A 94 -4.10 1.18 2.81
N TYR A 95 -3.50 2.00 1.96
CA TYR A 95 -3.11 1.58 0.63
C TYR A 95 -1.90 2.38 0.18
N ALA A 96 -0.91 1.71 -0.37
CA ALA A 96 0.34 2.35 -0.82
C ALA A 96 0.49 2.22 -2.32
N GLU A 97 0.98 3.28 -2.95
CA GLU A 97 1.18 3.32 -4.39
C GLU A 97 2.52 3.97 -4.70
N ILE A 98 2.99 3.72 -5.90
CA ILE A 98 4.20 4.35 -6.40
C ILE A 98 3.79 5.53 -7.28
N ASP A 99 4.35 6.71 -7.02
CA ASP A 99 4.06 7.87 -7.83
C ASP A 99 5.35 8.62 -8.08
N ARG A 100 5.86 8.52 -9.30
CA ARG A 100 7.06 9.27 -9.73
C ARG A 100 8.24 9.07 -8.80
N GLY A 101 8.43 7.84 -8.38
CA GLY A 101 9.58 7.52 -7.52
C GLY A 101 9.33 7.71 -6.06
N ASP A 102 8.18 8.22 -5.68
CA ASP A 102 7.82 8.36 -4.27
C ASP A 102 6.81 7.31 -3.88
N LEU A 103 6.71 7.07 -2.59
CA LEU A 103 5.72 6.15 -2.04
C LEU A 103 4.59 6.98 -1.47
N VAL A 104 3.39 6.79 -1.98
CA VAL A 104 2.22 7.55 -1.54
C VAL A 104 1.30 6.60 -0.79
N VAL A 105 1.02 6.90 0.47
CA VAL A 105 0.22 6.05 1.33
C VAL A 105 -1.06 6.78 1.70
N THR A 106 -2.18 6.17 1.39
CA THR A 106 -3.48 6.72 1.72
C THR A 106 -4.04 5.96 2.92
N LYS A 107 -4.37 6.68 3.98
CA LYS A 107 -5.00 6.11 5.16
C LYS A 107 -6.34 6.76 5.33
N GLN A 108 -7.39 5.97 5.42
CA GLN A 108 -8.72 6.52 5.65
C GLN A 108 -8.89 6.82 7.13
N VAL A 109 -9.63 7.89 7.42
CA VAL A 109 -9.84 8.30 8.80
C VAL A 109 -11.33 8.35 9.07
N TYR A 110 -11.67 8.12 10.33
CA TYR A 110 -13.06 8.04 10.78
C TYR A 110 -13.29 9.04 11.89
N ASP A 111 -14.46 9.68 11.85
CA ASP A 111 -14.91 10.43 13.01
C ASP A 111 -15.60 9.46 13.95
N LYS A 112 -15.76 9.88 15.17
CA LYS A 112 -16.43 9.08 16.16
C LYS A 112 -17.79 8.69 15.64
N GLY A 113 -18.08 7.43 15.69
CA GLY A 113 -19.38 6.92 15.29
C GLY A 113 -19.49 6.55 13.82
N ASP A 114 -18.48 6.80 13.00
CA ASP A 114 -18.57 6.44 11.60
C ASP A 114 -18.54 4.93 11.44
N PRO A 115 -19.38 4.39 10.56
CA PRO A 115 -19.27 2.96 10.27
C PRO A 115 -18.03 2.67 9.44
N VAL A 116 -17.57 1.44 9.50
CA VAL A 116 -16.35 1.03 8.82
C VAL A 116 -16.45 1.28 7.31
N SER A 117 -17.64 1.15 6.76
CA SER A 117 -17.81 1.33 5.33
C SER A 117 -17.88 2.79 4.89
N SER A 118 -17.88 3.72 5.84
CA SER A 118 -18.05 5.13 5.52
C SER A 118 -17.08 6.00 6.29
N PRO A 119 -15.82 5.98 5.91
CA PRO A 119 -14.86 6.87 6.56
C PRO A 119 -15.19 8.32 6.29
N SER A 120 -14.80 9.20 7.18
CA SER A 120 -15.08 10.62 7.01
C SER A 120 -14.03 11.33 6.18
N GLY A 121 -12.88 10.75 5.98
CA GLY A 121 -11.85 11.38 5.19
C GLY A 121 -10.66 10.50 4.96
N GLU A 122 -9.61 11.10 4.48
CA GLU A 122 -8.37 10.37 4.24
C GLU A 122 -7.17 11.28 4.46
N ASN A 123 -6.06 10.66 4.86
CA ASN A 123 -4.77 11.32 4.87
C ASN A 123 -3.94 10.68 3.77
N VAL A 124 -3.35 11.51 2.91
CA VAL A 124 -2.48 11.04 1.85
C VAL A 124 -1.08 11.51 2.18
N ILE A 125 -0.18 10.58 2.41
CA ILE A 125 1.15 10.87 2.89
C ILE A 125 2.16 10.47 1.83
N THR A 126 3.02 11.41 1.44
CA THR A 126 4.06 11.13 0.47
C THR A 126 5.36 10.91 1.21
N TYR A 127 5.95 9.75 0.99
CA TYR A 127 7.24 9.40 1.57
C TYR A 127 8.30 9.36 0.49
N ARG A 128 9.48 9.82 0.83
CA ARG A 128 10.62 9.78 -0.07
C ARG A 128 11.77 9.07 0.61
N TRP A 129 12.48 8.26 -0.16
CA TRP A 129 13.62 7.53 0.35
C TRP A 129 14.81 8.46 0.49
N ALA A 130 15.39 8.51 1.65
CA ALA A 130 16.58 9.31 1.91
C ALA A 130 17.29 8.74 3.12
N SER A 131 18.60 8.62 3.03
CA SER A 131 19.42 8.13 4.14
C SER A 131 18.96 6.76 4.62
N ASP A 132 18.70 5.88 3.65
CA ASP A 132 18.36 4.48 3.88
C ASP A 132 17.03 4.24 4.56
N ARG A 133 16.10 5.18 4.42
CA ARG A 133 14.76 4.97 4.95
C ARG A 133 13.78 5.92 4.28
N PHE A 134 12.50 5.65 4.46
CA PHE A 134 11.46 6.54 3.98
C PHE A 134 11.19 7.62 5.01
N THR A 135 11.14 8.86 4.52
CA THR A 135 10.77 9.99 5.38
C THR A 135 9.57 10.68 4.78
N GLU A 136 8.72 11.19 5.64
CA GLU A 136 7.52 11.88 5.18
C GLU A 136 7.92 13.22 4.57
N GLU A 137 7.51 13.45 3.30
CA GLU A 137 7.79 14.71 2.63
C GLU A 137 6.66 15.69 2.86
N TYR A 138 5.44 15.24 2.71
CA TYR A 138 4.28 16.08 3.02
C TYR A 138 3.06 15.19 3.11
N ARG A 139 1.98 15.75 3.63
CA ARG A 139 0.72 15.05 3.70
C ARG A 139 -0.42 16.01 3.44
N THR A 140 -1.50 15.48 2.91
CA THR A 140 -2.73 16.22 2.73
C THR A 140 -3.85 15.48 3.41
N HIS A 141 -4.88 16.21 3.77
CA HIS A 141 -6.07 15.63 4.37
C HIS A 141 -7.27 16.04 3.54
N ASN A 142 -8.09 15.07 3.18
CA ASN A 142 -9.33 15.30 2.44
C ASN A 142 -10.49 14.87 3.32
N ASP A 143 -11.46 15.74 3.44
CA ASP A 143 -12.60 15.50 4.33
C ASP A 143 -13.80 15.12 3.48
N TYR A 144 -14.18 13.86 3.53
CA TYR A 144 -15.25 13.33 2.69
C TYR A 144 -16.60 13.82 3.17
N SER A 145 -16.81 13.83 4.46
CA SER A 145 -18.12 14.11 4.98
C SER A 145 -18.53 15.53 4.70
N LYS A 146 -17.57 16.45 4.71
CA LYS A 146 -17.89 17.79 4.38
C LYS A 146 -18.29 17.92 2.93
N ALA A 147 -17.57 17.29 2.06
CA ALA A 147 -17.88 17.33 0.66
C ALA A 147 -19.23 16.73 0.40
N ALA A 148 -19.52 15.62 1.03
CA ALA A 148 -20.79 14.95 0.83
C ALA A 148 -21.93 15.79 1.37
N GLY A 149 -21.72 16.40 2.50
CA GLY A 149 -22.77 17.16 3.11
C GLY A 149 -23.11 18.40 2.33
N ASN A 150 -22.18 18.88 1.58
CA ASN A 150 -22.43 20.03 0.80
C ASN A 150 -22.63 19.79 -0.61
N ALA A 151 -22.89 18.81 -0.96
CA ALA A 151 -23.07 18.59 -2.26
C ALA A 151 -22.04 18.65 -2.98
N PRO A 152 -22.02 18.47 -3.71
CA PRO A 152 -21.23 18.15 -4.58
C PRO A 152 -20.18 18.85 -4.84
N THR A 153 -19.61 19.00 -4.69
CA THR A 153 -18.79 19.63 -5.04
C THR A 153 -17.81 19.21 -5.32
N PRO A 154 -17.41 18.96 -5.66
CA PRO A 154 -16.64 18.47 -6.08
C PRO A 154 -15.52 18.66 -6.00
N ALA A 155 -14.97 18.67 -5.90
CA ALA A 155 -14.05 18.74 -6.03
C ALA A 155 -13.30 19.15 -5.72
N PRO A 156 -12.87 19.22 -5.47
CA PRO A 156 -12.13 19.66 -5.22
C PRO A 156 -11.22 19.90 -5.28
N GLU A 157 -10.76 20.14 -5.06
CA GLU A 157 -10.06 20.39 -5.13
C GLU A 157 -9.24 20.22 -4.78
N PRO A 158 -8.76 20.19 -4.86
CA PRO A 158 -7.87 19.80 -4.57
C PRO A 158 -7.07 20.22 -3.97
N ASP A 159 -6.91 20.66 -3.54
CA ASP A 159 -6.26 21.00 -3.06
C ASP A 159 -6.23 20.85 -2.36
N SER A 160 -6.34 20.63 -2.36
CA SER A 160 -6.39 20.55 -1.99
C SER A 160 -6.15 20.45 -1.74
#